data_7db8e997c66f07bbc639760f0c740612
#
_entry.id   7db8e997c66f07bbc639760f0c740612
#
_cell.length_a   1.000
_cell.length_b   1.000
_cell.length_c   1.000
_cell.angle_alpha   90.00
_cell.angle_beta   90.00
_cell.angle_gamma   90.00
#
_symmetry.space_group_name_H-M   'P 1'
#
loop_
_entity.id
_entity.type
_entity.pdbx_description
1 polymer ?
#
loop_
_entity_poly.entity_id
_entity_poly.type
_entity_poly.pdbx_seq_one_letter_code
_entity_poly.pdbx_strand_id
1 'polypeptide(L)'
;MFLINVWKADFGLDDAEAGRLSGIGIWPFAFSIILFSLFIDQIGYKAAMIFAFAGHIIWTVMAVSAYFVSDKATGYQLLYWGSLICALGNGAVEAFINPVVATMFSKEKTKWLNILHAGWPGGLVITGLLLIGIDSFAKDTPWAVKIGLIAVPAIIYFLMLIGLKFPESERVKAGISYKDMLSEFGVGGAAIVAVLLVLQLIDFFSGGGTLGIPVKLGFVALGVAMVVGFGVYTQSFGRPLLLFLIIIMIPLATTEIGTDGWITAIMEGIAKEQKFHAGWILVYTSAIMLVMRFFAGPIVHKLSPLGLLAISALLAILGLGYLSFAQGAAIFIAATLYGFGKTFFWPTMLGVVSEQCPRGGALTLNAISGIGMLAVGTLGFPYIGTLQTKAQQNAIVENTELQSQIPGLVAGGKVVPVTEKRIYEVIPYKVIDDAKVKELTSKLSVADAEAATKNLTETKDRSNQRALLDMAMFPTFMLICYIVLIFYFQSKGGYKPVDLVHAPTHAAADEY
;
A
#
# COMPACT_ATOMS: atom_id res chain seq x y z
N MET A 1 1.48 -12.60 3.79
CA MET A 1 0.38 -12.94 2.85
C MET A 1 0.30 -14.43 2.54
N PHE A 2 1.32 -15.09 2.02
CA PHE A 2 1.25 -16.52 1.63
C PHE A 2 1.00 -17.50 2.77
N LEU A 3 1.35 -17.18 4.01
CA LEU A 3 1.20 -18.09 5.18
C LEU A 3 -0.05 -17.82 6.02
N ILE A 4 -0.85 -16.82 5.72
CA ILE A 4 -1.97 -16.42 6.58
C ILE A 4 -2.99 -17.54 6.80
N ASN A 5 -3.29 -18.32 5.77
CA ASN A 5 -4.22 -19.44 5.88
C ASN A 5 -3.65 -20.60 6.72
N VAL A 6 -2.33 -20.80 6.67
CA VAL A 6 -1.63 -21.78 7.51
C VAL A 6 -1.70 -21.33 8.97
N TRP A 7 -1.42 -20.09 9.26
CA TRP A 7 -1.50 -19.54 10.61
C TRP A 7 -2.93 -19.53 11.16
N LYS A 8 -3.94 -19.26 10.31
CA LYS A 8 -5.35 -19.41 10.70
C LYS A 8 -5.65 -20.81 11.20
N ALA A 9 -5.19 -21.84 10.49
CA ALA A 9 -5.39 -23.24 10.86
C ALA A 9 -4.61 -23.60 12.13
N ASP A 10 -3.32 -23.26 12.20
CA ASP A 10 -2.44 -23.64 13.31
C ASP A 10 -2.81 -22.95 14.63
N PHE A 11 -3.12 -21.67 14.59
CA PHE A 11 -3.46 -20.89 15.78
C PHE A 11 -4.95 -20.77 16.05
N GLY A 12 -5.81 -21.24 15.12
CA GLY A 12 -7.27 -21.17 15.24
C GLY A 12 -7.79 -19.74 15.14
N LEU A 13 -7.17 -18.89 14.28
CA LEU A 13 -7.52 -17.49 14.15
C LEU A 13 -8.83 -17.30 13.38
N ASP A 14 -9.66 -16.38 13.86
CA ASP A 14 -10.78 -15.90 13.08
C ASP A 14 -10.33 -14.94 11.96
N ASP A 15 -11.28 -14.51 11.09
CA ASP A 15 -10.98 -13.60 9.98
C ASP A 15 -10.52 -12.22 10.46
N ALA A 16 -11.03 -11.76 11.61
CA ALA A 16 -10.65 -10.48 12.18
C ALA A 16 -9.22 -10.52 12.75
N GLU A 17 -8.85 -11.61 13.43
CA GLU A 17 -7.49 -11.83 13.94
C GLU A 17 -6.47 -11.97 12.82
N ALA A 18 -6.80 -12.72 11.78
CA ALA A 18 -5.97 -12.83 10.58
C ALA A 18 -5.82 -11.48 9.85
N GLY A 19 -6.90 -10.70 9.80
CA GLY A 19 -6.88 -9.34 9.27
C GLY A 19 -5.99 -8.40 10.10
N ARG A 20 -6.06 -8.45 11.43
CA ARG A 20 -5.19 -7.66 12.32
C ARG A 20 -3.71 -8.05 12.15
N LEU A 21 -3.41 -9.35 12.04
CA LEU A 21 -2.05 -9.82 11.81
C LEU A 21 -1.49 -9.35 10.46
N SER A 22 -2.32 -9.28 9.43
CA SER A 22 -1.92 -8.72 8.14
C SER A 22 -1.77 -7.19 8.19
N GLY A 23 -2.68 -6.50 8.88
CA GLY A 23 -2.72 -5.04 8.97
C GLY A 23 -1.57 -4.44 9.79
N ILE A 24 -1.10 -5.15 10.84
CA ILE A 24 0.01 -4.68 11.68
C ILE A 24 1.34 -4.54 10.90
N GLY A 25 1.44 -5.12 9.72
CA GLY A 25 2.60 -4.97 8.85
C GLY A 25 2.65 -3.65 8.07
N ILE A 26 1.58 -2.85 8.08
CA ILE A 26 1.43 -1.69 7.16
C ILE A 26 1.63 -0.35 7.87
N TRP A 27 0.84 -0.05 8.90
CA TRP A 27 0.90 1.28 9.51
C TRP A 27 2.19 1.55 10.30
N PRO A 28 2.81 0.58 11.02
CA PRO A 28 4.09 0.83 11.68
C PRO A 28 5.22 1.03 10.66
N PHE A 29 5.14 0.38 9.50
CA PHE A 29 6.03 0.63 8.38
C PHE A 29 5.97 2.10 7.94
N ALA A 30 4.77 2.62 7.69
CA ALA A 30 4.56 4.01 7.30
C ALA A 30 5.00 5.00 8.39
N PHE A 31 4.67 4.71 9.65
CA PHE A 31 5.10 5.51 10.79
C PHE A 31 6.63 5.56 10.90
N SER A 32 7.28 4.42 10.75
CA SER A 32 8.75 4.32 10.79
C SER A 32 9.41 5.12 9.67
N ILE A 33 8.89 5.08 8.43
CA ILE A 33 9.41 5.91 7.33
C ILE A 33 9.41 7.39 7.72
N ILE A 34 8.29 7.89 8.21
CA ILE A 34 8.13 9.31 8.56
C ILE A 34 9.03 9.66 9.74
N LEU A 35 9.03 8.83 10.79
CA LEU A 35 9.82 9.06 11.99
C LEU A 35 11.33 9.10 11.68
N PHE A 36 11.85 8.10 10.98
CA PHE A 36 13.28 8.08 10.62
C PHE A 36 13.64 9.25 9.71
N SER A 37 12.75 9.66 8.80
CA SER A 37 13.00 10.78 7.89
C SER A 37 13.21 12.12 8.62
N LEU A 38 12.61 12.28 9.79
CA LEU A 38 12.84 13.46 10.63
C LEU A 38 14.27 13.50 11.22
N PHE A 39 14.85 12.36 11.53
CA PHE A 39 16.11 12.29 12.28
C PHE A 39 17.27 11.68 11.51
N ILE A 40 17.07 11.17 10.30
CA ILE A 40 18.06 10.37 9.58
C ILE A 40 19.35 11.13 9.28
N ASP A 41 19.27 12.44 9.01
CA ASP A 41 20.43 13.30 8.78
C ASP A 41 21.27 13.50 10.06
N GLN A 42 20.67 13.27 11.25
CA GLN A 42 21.35 13.41 12.55
C GLN A 42 21.92 12.06 13.02
N ILE A 43 21.16 10.99 12.91
CA ILE A 43 21.57 9.64 13.37
C ILE A 43 22.43 8.90 12.35
N GLY A 44 22.31 9.30 11.07
CA GLY A 44 23.02 8.70 9.94
C GLY A 44 22.34 7.43 9.38
N TYR A 45 22.53 7.20 8.11
CA TYR A 45 21.95 6.07 7.37
C TYR A 45 22.38 4.70 7.92
N LYS A 46 23.61 4.62 8.46
CA LYS A 46 24.13 3.37 9.04
C LYS A 46 23.34 2.93 10.28
N ALA A 47 22.95 3.87 11.14
CA ALA A 47 22.13 3.56 12.32
C ALA A 47 20.74 3.04 11.92
N ALA A 48 20.10 3.64 10.92
CA ALA A 48 18.84 3.18 10.38
C ALA A 48 18.94 1.77 9.77
N MET A 49 20.02 1.48 9.04
CA MET A 49 20.31 0.16 8.49
C MET A 49 20.48 -0.91 9.60
N ILE A 50 21.21 -0.60 10.66
CA ILE A 50 21.39 -1.53 11.81
C ILE A 50 20.05 -1.78 12.50
N PHE A 51 19.25 -0.74 12.72
CA PHE A 51 17.90 -0.88 13.27
C PHE A 51 17.02 -1.78 12.41
N ALA A 52 17.03 -1.57 11.09
CA ALA A 52 16.28 -2.39 10.14
C ALA A 52 16.70 -3.86 10.20
N PHE A 53 18.01 -4.14 10.19
CA PHE A 53 18.55 -5.50 10.31
C PHE A 53 18.11 -6.16 11.62
N ALA A 54 18.25 -5.46 12.75
CA ALA A 54 17.81 -5.98 14.04
C ALA A 54 16.31 -6.32 14.03
N GLY A 55 15.47 -5.44 13.45
CA GLY A 55 14.03 -5.69 13.32
C GLY A 55 13.71 -6.94 12.50
N HIS A 56 14.39 -7.15 11.38
CA HIS A 56 14.19 -8.34 10.54
C HIS A 56 14.63 -9.64 11.24
N ILE A 57 15.75 -9.62 11.97
CA ILE A 57 16.23 -10.80 12.71
C ILE A 57 15.32 -11.09 13.90
N ILE A 58 14.93 -10.07 14.70
CA ILE A 58 14.00 -10.25 15.82
C ILE A 58 12.68 -10.84 15.31
N TRP A 59 12.13 -10.30 14.23
CA TRP A 59 10.94 -10.86 13.59
C TRP A 59 11.11 -12.33 13.24
N THR A 60 12.20 -12.67 12.56
CA THR A 60 12.47 -14.06 12.14
C THR A 60 12.52 -14.99 13.35
N VAL A 61 13.23 -14.58 14.41
CA VAL A 61 13.33 -15.36 15.65
C VAL A 61 11.95 -15.52 16.31
N MET A 62 11.18 -14.44 16.45
CA MET A 62 9.84 -14.49 17.06
C MET A 62 8.89 -15.38 16.25
N ALA A 63 8.87 -15.24 14.93
CA ALA A 63 8.01 -16.02 14.07
C ALA A 63 8.38 -17.51 14.05
N VAL A 64 9.67 -17.83 13.99
CA VAL A 64 10.14 -19.24 14.11
C VAL A 64 9.80 -19.79 15.50
N SER A 65 9.98 -19.01 16.56
CA SER A 65 9.63 -19.43 17.93
C SER A 65 8.15 -19.72 18.09
N ALA A 66 7.27 -18.96 17.41
CA ALA A 66 5.82 -19.19 17.43
C ALA A 66 5.42 -20.60 16.96
N TYR A 67 6.20 -21.20 16.07
CA TYR A 67 5.97 -22.58 15.61
C TYR A 67 6.19 -23.62 16.72
N PHE A 68 7.13 -23.37 17.63
CA PHE A 68 7.49 -24.32 18.69
C PHE A 68 6.70 -24.13 19.99
N VAL A 69 5.92 -23.05 20.09
CA VAL A 69 5.10 -22.76 21.29
C VAL A 69 3.79 -23.54 21.21
N SER A 70 3.50 -24.31 22.26
CA SER A 70 2.26 -25.11 22.33
C SER A 70 1.01 -24.28 22.62
N ASP A 71 1.17 -23.13 23.32
CA ASP A 71 0.06 -22.22 23.59
C ASP A 71 -0.22 -21.32 22.37
N LYS A 72 -1.39 -21.52 21.78
CA LYS A 72 -1.82 -20.81 20.56
C LYS A 72 -1.91 -19.29 20.74
N ALA A 73 -2.32 -18.83 21.92
CA ALA A 73 -2.41 -17.40 22.21
C ALA A 73 -1.03 -16.75 22.25
N THR A 74 -0.06 -17.38 22.89
CA THR A 74 1.35 -16.93 22.90
C THR A 74 1.95 -16.97 21.49
N GLY A 75 1.67 -18.01 20.71
CA GLY A 75 2.11 -18.10 19.31
C GLY A 75 1.58 -16.95 18.46
N TYR A 76 0.29 -16.64 18.58
CA TYR A 76 -0.31 -15.47 17.91
C TYR A 76 0.35 -14.16 18.34
N GLN A 77 0.60 -13.94 19.63
CA GLN A 77 1.25 -12.74 20.13
C GLN A 77 2.67 -12.58 19.59
N LEU A 78 3.44 -13.67 19.48
CA LEU A 78 4.78 -13.65 18.88
C LEU A 78 4.72 -13.23 17.40
N LEU A 79 3.77 -13.75 16.63
CA LEU A 79 3.57 -13.34 15.23
C LEU A 79 3.14 -11.87 15.14
N TYR A 80 2.21 -11.43 15.99
CA TYR A 80 1.66 -10.09 15.96
C TYR A 80 2.72 -9.01 16.27
N TRP A 81 3.37 -9.12 17.43
CA TRP A 81 4.40 -8.15 17.84
C TRP A 81 5.68 -8.25 17.00
N GLY A 82 6.02 -9.45 16.58
CA GLY A 82 7.12 -9.64 15.65
C GLY A 82 6.85 -8.96 14.30
N SER A 83 5.63 -9.06 13.75
CA SER A 83 5.24 -8.38 12.52
C SER A 83 5.29 -6.85 12.66
N LEU A 84 4.92 -6.30 13.82
CA LEU A 84 5.08 -4.88 14.12
C LEU A 84 6.56 -4.47 14.06
N ILE A 85 7.44 -5.23 14.72
CA ILE A 85 8.89 -4.96 14.73
C ILE A 85 9.47 -5.04 13.32
N CYS A 86 9.07 -6.05 12.53
CA CYS A 86 9.45 -6.18 11.12
C CYS A 86 9.03 -4.95 10.31
N ALA A 87 7.80 -4.49 10.50
CA ALA A 87 7.26 -3.34 9.80
C ALA A 87 8.03 -2.05 10.13
N LEU A 88 8.40 -1.85 11.40
CA LEU A 88 9.29 -0.74 11.80
C LEU A 88 10.66 -0.84 11.12
N GLY A 89 11.22 -2.05 11.04
CA GLY A 89 12.48 -2.30 10.32
C GLY A 89 12.38 -1.99 8.83
N ASN A 90 11.31 -2.45 8.17
CA ASN A 90 11.05 -2.17 6.77
C ASN A 90 10.95 -0.65 6.50
N GLY A 91 10.26 0.10 7.37
CA GLY A 91 10.16 1.56 7.24
C GLY A 91 11.50 2.27 7.40
N ALA A 92 12.37 1.77 8.28
CA ALA A 92 13.73 2.29 8.39
C ALA A 92 14.55 2.02 7.12
N VAL A 93 14.36 0.86 6.44
CA VAL A 93 14.99 0.59 5.13
C VAL A 93 14.58 1.66 4.11
N GLU A 94 13.28 1.89 3.93
CA GLU A 94 12.78 2.92 3.00
C GLU A 94 13.33 4.30 3.33
N ALA A 95 13.40 4.64 4.62
CA ALA A 95 13.87 5.94 5.06
C ALA A 95 15.34 6.21 4.70
N PHE A 96 16.18 5.17 4.60
CA PHE A 96 17.59 5.39 4.26
C PHE A 96 17.94 5.10 2.79
N ILE A 97 17.32 4.11 2.13
CA ILE A 97 17.74 3.73 0.77
C ILE A 97 17.37 4.78 -0.28
N ASN A 98 16.17 5.38 -0.17
CA ASN A 98 15.70 6.37 -1.13
C ASN A 98 16.60 7.63 -1.17
N PRO A 99 16.89 8.31 -0.04
CA PRO A 99 17.78 9.46 -0.05
C PRO A 99 19.22 9.12 -0.44
N VAL A 100 19.72 7.94 -0.05
CA VAL A 100 21.06 7.48 -0.45
C VAL A 100 21.15 7.37 -1.96
N VAL A 101 20.21 6.68 -2.61
CA VAL A 101 20.20 6.50 -4.07
C VAL A 101 19.98 7.85 -4.78
N ALA A 102 19.05 8.68 -4.31
CA ALA A 102 18.81 9.99 -4.88
C ALA A 102 20.05 10.91 -4.80
N THR A 103 20.82 10.80 -3.71
CA THR A 103 22.07 11.56 -3.53
C THR A 103 23.21 11.04 -4.41
N MET A 104 23.37 9.72 -4.50
CA MET A 104 24.41 9.09 -5.32
C MET A 104 24.23 9.35 -6.82
N PHE A 105 22.99 9.42 -7.26
CA PHE A 105 22.61 9.55 -8.68
C PHE A 105 21.83 10.84 -8.93
N SER A 106 22.33 11.96 -8.42
CA SER A 106 21.66 13.27 -8.40
C SER A 106 21.20 13.77 -9.78
N LYS A 107 21.87 13.37 -10.88
CA LYS A 107 21.53 13.77 -12.25
C LYS A 107 20.45 12.91 -12.90
N GLU A 108 20.19 11.71 -12.38
CA GLU A 108 19.24 10.74 -12.94
C GLU A 108 18.39 10.08 -11.85
N LYS A 109 17.90 10.87 -10.89
CA LYS A 109 17.20 10.41 -9.68
C LYS A 109 16.02 9.48 -10.02
N THR A 110 15.14 9.92 -10.91
CA THR A 110 13.96 9.14 -11.31
C THR A 110 14.32 7.78 -11.88
N LYS A 111 15.35 7.69 -12.73
CA LYS A 111 15.83 6.41 -13.29
C LYS A 111 16.30 5.46 -12.19
N TRP A 112 17.18 5.92 -11.30
CA TRP A 112 17.79 5.07 -10.30
C TRP A 112 16.84 4.69 -9.17
N LEU A 113 15.88 5.56 -8.82
CA LEU A 113 14.80 5.21 -7.91
C LEU A 113 13.88 4.13 -8.51
N ASN A 114 13.62 4.15 -9.82
CA ASN A 114 12.90 3.06 -10.48
C ASN A 114 13.67 1.73 -10.41
N ILE A 115 14.98 1.74 -10.65
CA ILE A 115 15.82 0.55 -10.54
C ILE A 115 15.87 0.03 -9.09
N LEU A 116 16.02 0.92 -8.10
CA LEU A 116 15.97 0.55 -6.69
C LEU A 116 14.66 -0.17 -6.34
N HIS A 117 13.55 0.43 -6.73
CA HIS A 117 12.22 -0.12 -6.45
C HIS A 117 11.86 -1.36 -7.28
N ALA A 118 12.69 -1.81 -8.23
CA ALA A 118 12.57 -3.13 -8.84
C ALA A 118 12.76 -4.26 -7.83
N GLY A 119 13.42 -4.00 -6.70
CA GLY A 119 13.55 -4.94 -5.58
C GLY A 119 12.22 -5.38 -4.99
N TRP A 120 11.20 -4.50 -4.93
CA TRP A 120 9.88 -4.85 -4.40
C TRP A 120 9.17 -5.95 -5.21
N PRO A 121 8.87 -5.75 -6.51
CA PRO A 121 8.27 -6.81 -7.32
C PRO A 121 9.20 -8.01 -7.49
N GLY A 122 10.51 -7.81 -7.51
CA GLY A 122 11.49 -8.90 -7.52
C GLY A 122 11.38 -9.80 -6.30
N GLY A 123 11.22 -9.22 -5.12
CA GLY A 123 10.98 -9.95 -3.88
C GLY A 123 9.69 -10.77 -3.93
N LEU A 124 8.59 -10.20 -4.46
CA LEU A 124 7.31 -10.92 -4.62
C LEU A 124 7.45 -12.12 -5.56
N VAL A 125 8.13 -11.95 -6.70
CA VAL A 125 8.36 -13.05 -7.67
C VAL A 125 9.23 -14.13 -7.06
N ILE A 126 10.38 -13.78 -6.48
CA ILE A 126 11.33 -14.75 -5.91
C ILE A 126 10.67 -15.52 -4.77
N THR A 127 10.03 -14.82 -3.83
CA THR A 127 9.35 -15.46 -2.69
C THR A 127 8.22 -16.35 -3.16
N GLY A 128 7.39 -15.89 -4.12
CA GLY A 128 6.31 -16.69 -4.68
C GLY A 128 6.81 -17.98 -5.32
N LEU A 129 7.84 -17.90 -6.16
CA LEU A 129 8.44 -19.07 -6.82
C LEU A 129 9.09 -20.02 -5.81
N LEU A 130 9.80 -19.49 -4.81
CA LEU A 130 10.40 -20.30 -3.75
C LEU A 130 9.35 -21.08 -2.96
N LEU A 131 8.27 -20.42 -2.55
CA LEU A 131 7.21 -21.07 -1.78
C LEU A 131 6.46 -22.11 -2.62
N ILE A 132 6.11 -21.79 -3.88
CA ILE A 132 5.52 -22.76 -4.81
C ILE A 132 6.46 -23.96 -5.02
N GLY A 133 7.76 -23.73 -5.18
CA GLY A 133 8.76 -24.77 -5.30
C GLY A 133 8.81 -25.66 -4.05
N ILE A 134 8.90 -25.07 -2.86
CA ILE A 134 8.93 -25.83 -1.59
C ILE A 134 7.64 -26.65 -1.46
N ASP A 135 6.48 -26.08 -1.74
CA ASP A 135 5.19 -26.79 -1.62
C ASP A 135 5.03 -27.90 -2.66
N SER A 136 5.72 -27.80 -3.80
CA SER A 136 5.67 -28.82 -4.85
C SER A 136 6.63 -30.00 -4.59
N PHE A 137 7.86 -29.70 -4.13
CA PHE A 137 8.95 -30.69 -4.01
C PHE A 137 9.20 -31.16 -2.58
N ALA A 138 8.77 -30.39 -1.56
CA ALA A 138 8.99 -30.67 -0.15
C ALA A 138 7.76 -30.31 0.67
N LYS A 139 6.64 -30.96 0.39
CA LYS A 139 5.30 -30.65 0.94
C LYS A 139 5.23 -30.60 2.47
N ASP A 140 6.04 -31.42 3.12
CA ASP A 140 6.07 -31.54 4.59
C ASP A 140 6.98 -30.50 5.26
N THR A 141 7.50 -29.52 4.51
CA THR A 141 8.35 -28.45 5.06
C THR A 141 7.54 -27.60 6.04
N PRO A 142 7.95 -27.53 7.32
CA PRO A 142 7.29 -26.68 8.31
C PRO A 142 7.29 -25.23 7.87
N TRP A 143 6.20 -24.51 8.15
CA TRP A 143 6.13 -23.09 7.80
C TRP A 143 7.18 -22.23 8.51
N ALA A 144 7.68 -22.69 9.68
CA ALA A 144 8.80 -22.06 10.38
C ALA A 144 10.07 -21.98 9.51
N VAL A 145 10.35 -22.99 8.69
CA VAL A 145 11.47 -22.97 7.75
C VAL A 145 11.23 -21.93 6.66
N LYS A 146 10.00 -21.88 6.12
CA LYS A 146 9.62 -20.93 5.08
C LYS A 146 9.78 -19.48 5.54
N ILE A 147 9.35 -19.15 6.78
CA ILE A 147 9.52 -17.81 7.35
C ILE A 147 10.98 -17.54 7.73
N GLY A 148 11.72 -18.56 8.18
CA GLY A 148 13.15 -18.46 8.50
C GLY A 148 14.03 -18.04 7.32
N LEU A 149 13.59 -18.31 6.08
CA LEU A 149 14.29 -17.87 4.88
C LEU A 149 14.45 -16.36 4.77
N ILE A 150 13.63 -15.58 5.48
CA ILE A 150 13.74 -14.11 5.54
C ILE A 150 15.07 -13.66 6.14
N ALA A 151 15.66 -14.44 7.06
CA ALA A 151 16.97 -14.14 7.63
C ALA A 151 18.08 -14.09 6.58
N VAL A 152 17.97 -14.89 5.51
CA VAL A 152 19.03 -15.00 4.48
C VAL A 152 19.28 -13.65 3.78
N PRO A 153 18.30 -13.00 3.12
CA PRO A 153 18.53 -11.69 2.52
C PRO A 153 18.86 -10.62 3.57
N ALA A 154 18.32 -10.71 4.80
CA ALA A 154 18.64 -9.78 5.87
C ALA A 154 20.13 -9.84 6.25
N ILE A 155 20.69 -11.01 6.44
CA ILE A 155 22.11 -11.21 6.73
C ILE A 155 22.97 -10.75 5.54
N ILE A 156 22.58 -11.08 4.31
CA ILE A 156 23.32 -10.71 3.11
C ILE A 156 23.44 -9.19 3.00
N TYR A 157 22.32 -8.44 3.06
CA TYR A 157 22.39 -6.99 2.92
C TYR A 157 23.17 -6.35 4.07
N PHE A 158 23.04 -6.87 5.30
CA PHE A 158 23.79 -6.37 6.44
C PHE A 158 25.30 -6.52 6.24
N LEU A 159 25.76 -7.70 5.83
CA LEU A 159 27.17 -7.96 5.56
C LEU A 159 27.71 -7.09 4.42
N MET A 160 26.89 -6.88 3.38
CA MET A 160 27.26 -6.02 2.25
C MET A 160 27.41 -4.55 2.63
N LEU A 161 26.56 -4.05 3.55
CA LEU A 161 26.46 -2.60 3.82
C LEU A 161 27.21 -2.15 5.08
N ILE A 162 27.48 -3.05 6.05
CA ILE A 162 28.03 -2.65 7.38
C ILE A 162 29.39 -1.94 7.29
N GLY A 163 30.22 -2.32 6.31
CA GLY A 163 31.53 -1.73 6.06
C GLY A 163 31.54 -0.46 5.22
N LEU A 164 30.39 -0.12 4.59
CA LEU A 164 30.31 1.00 3.66
C LEU A 164 30.18 2.35 4.40
N LYS A 165 30.67 3.41 3.73
CA LYS A 165 30.39 4.79 4.08
C LYS A 165 29.25 5.30 3.23
N PHE A 166 28.21 5.80 3.88
CA PHE A 166 27.08 6.40 3.17
C PHE A 166 27.36 7.88 2.84
N PRO A 167 26.81 8.39 1.72
CA PRO A 167 26.98 9.79 1.34
C PRO A 167 26.21 10.70 2.31
N GLU A 168 26.68 11.93 2.49
CA GLU A 168 25.85 12.98 3.09
C GLU A 168 24.73 13.37 2.13
N SER A 169 23.55 13.68 2.68
CA SER A 169 22.42 14.13 1.86
C SER A 169 22.70 15.43 1.12
N GLU A 170 22.10 15.62 -0.07
CA GLU A 170 22.25 16.85 -0.86
C GLU A 170 21.87 18.09 -0.05
N ARG A 171 20.83 18.00 0.78
CA ARG A 171 20.35 19.06 1.65
C ARG A 171 21.46 19.52 2.62
N VAL A 172 22.11 18.58 3.29
CA VAL A 172 23.19 18.87 4.26
C VAL A 172 24.37 19.50 3.53
N LYS A 173 24.79 18.96 2.38
CA LYS A 173 25.85 19.53 1.56
C LYS A 173 25.55 20.95 1.08
N ALA A 174 24.30 21.24 0.78
CA ALA A 174 23.85 22.57 0.37
C ALA A 174 23.68 23.54 1.56
N GLY A 175 23.96 23.12 2.80
CA GLY A 175 23.84 23.97 3.99
C GLY A 175 22.42 24.38 4.36
N ILE A 176 21.38 23.66 3.84
CA ILE A 176 19.97 23.95 4.15
C ILE A 176 19.66 23.55 5.58
N SER A 177 19.13 24.49 6.36
CA SER A 177 18.84 24.30 7.77
C SER A 177 17.77 23.22 8.01
N TYR A 178 17.77 22.64 9.22
CA TYR A 178 16.74 21.69 9.61
C TYR A 178 15.34 22.32 9.62
N LYS A 179 15.24 23.60 10.01
CA LYS A 179 13.97 24.34 9.99
C LYS A 179 13.47 24.52 8.55
N ASP A 180 14.34 24.86 7.60
CA ASP A 180 13.95 25.01 6.19
C ASP A 180 13.47 23.69 5.59
N MET A 181 14.12 22.57 5.95
CA MET A 181 13.69 21.24 5.58
C MET A 181 12.26 20.95 6.06
N LEU A 182 11.98 21.23 7.33
CA LEU A 182 10.64 21.04 7.90
C LEU A 182 9.62 22.00 7.27
N SER A 183 10.04 23.21 6.90
CA SER A 183 9.18 24.22 6.28
C SER A 183 8.71 23.84 4.88
N GLU A 184 9.50 23.07 4.12
CA GLU A 184 9.05 22.51 2.84
C GLU A 184 7.83 21.59 3.01
N PHE A 185 7.79 20.81 4.10
CA PHE A 185 6.67 19.93 4.44
C PHE A 185 5.51 20.70 5.06
N GLY A 186 5.80 21.60 5.98
CA GLY A 186 4.91 22.58 6.59
C GLY A 186 3.69 21.99 7.33
N VAL A 187 2.81 22.89 7.76
CA VAL A 187 1.56 22.56 8.47
C VAL A 187 0.64 21.67 7.62
N GLY A 188 0.58 21.91 6.30
CA GLY A 188 -0.27 21.14 5.40
C GLY A 188 0.11 19.66 5.38
N GLY A 189 1.41 19.35 5.23
CA GLY A 189 1.90 17.98 5.30
C GLY A 189 1.69 17.35 6.67
N ALA A 190 1.99 18.08 7.75
CA ALA A 190 1.79 17.64 9.12
C ALA A 190 0.31 17.33 9.42
N ALA A 191 -0.63 18.13 8.90
CA ALA A 191 -2.06 17.90 9.07
C ALA A 191 -2.52 16.61 8.40
N ILE A 192 -2.06 16.33 7.16
CA ILE A 192 -2.39 15.09 6.46
C ILE A 192 -1.88 13.88 7.25
N VAL A 193 -0.62 13.91 7.70
CA VAL A 193 -0.05 12.83 8.53
C VAL A 193 -0.83 12.67 9.82
N ALA A 194 -1.15 13.76 10.53
CA ALA A 194 -1.87 13.70 11.80
C ALA A 194 -3.26 13.09 11.64
N VAL A 195 -4.02 13.47 10.61
CA VAL A 195 -5.34 12.88 10.33
C VAL A 195 -5.24 11.38 10.09
N LEU A 196 -4.35 10.94 9.19
CA LEU A 196 -4.19 9.52 8.88
C LEU A 196 -3.69 8.73 10.09
N LEU A 197 -2.75 9.28 10.86
CA LEU A 197 -2.22 8.63 12.05
C LEU A 197 -3.27 8.53 13.16
N VAL A 198 -4.08 9.57 13.40
CA VAL A 198 -5.16 9.54 14.40
C VAL A 198 -6.19 8.47 14.04
N LEU A 199 -6.61 8.40 12.78
CA LEU A 199 -7.52 7.35 12.30
C LEU A 199 -6.93 5.96 12.57
N GLN A 200 -5.66 5.76 12.25
CA GLN A 200 -4.97 4.49 12.44
C GLN A 200 -4.80 4.12 13.92
N LEU A 201 -4.50 5.09 14.79
CA LEU A 201 -4.39 4.84 16.23
C LEU A 201 -5.75 4.47 16.83
N ILE A 202 -6.84 5.13 16.42
CA ILE A 202 -8.20 4.79 16.83
C ILE A 202 -8.50 3.33 16.45
N ASP A 203 -8.22 2.94 15.23
CA ASP A 203 -8.44 1.56 14.76
C ASP A 203 -7.59 0.54 15.54
N PHE A 204 -6.30 0.82 15.67
CA PHE A 204 -5.37 -0.05 16.37
C PHE A 204 -5.79 -0.31 17.82
N PHE A 205 -6.12 0.76 18.56
CA PHE A 205 -6.51 0.65 19.97
C PHE A 205 -7.95 0.17 20.17
N SER A 206 -8.81 0.27 19.15
CA SER A 206 -10.16 -0.30 19.20
C SER A 206 -10.15 -1.83 19.17
N GLY A 207 -9.09 -2.44 18.58
CA GLY A 207 -8.97 -3.88 18.46
C GLY A 207 -10.16 -4.55 17.74
N GLY A 208 -10.84 -3.81 16.87
CA GLY A 208 -12.06 -4.25 16.18
C GLY A 208 -13.36 -3.99 16.94
N GLY A 209 -13.27 -3.40 18.14
CA GLY A 209 -14.40 -2.90 18.92
C GLY A 209 -14.62 -1.38 18.74
N THR A 210 -15.26 -0.76 19.73
CA THR A 210 -15.46 0.69 19.78
C THR A 210 -14.68 1.30 20.95
N LEU A 211 -13.95 2.39 20.68
CA LEU A 211 -13.30 3.16 21.73
C LEU A 211 -14.26 4.16 22.38
N GLY A 212 -14.06 4.40 23.68
CA GLY A 212 -14.76 5.47 24.38
C GLY A 212 -14.43 6.85 23.80
N ILE A 213 -15.42 7.74 23.80
CA ILE A 213 -15.26 9.12 23.29
C ILE A 213 -14.05 9.86 23.89
N PRO A 214 -13.76 9.78 25.22
CA PRO A 214 -12.60 10.46 25.78
C PRO A 214 -11.26 10.02 25.18
N VAL A 215 -11.11 8.73 24.87
CA VAL A 215 -9.87 8.19 24.27
C VAL A 215 -9.71 8.70 22.84
N LYS A 216 -10.80 8.71 22.05
CA LYS A 216 -10.79 9.28 20.69
C LYS A 216 -10.43 10.75 20.70
N LEU A 217 -11.04 11.53 21.60
CA LEU A 217 -10.71 12.96 21.76
C LEU A 217 -9.26 13.15 22.19
N GLY A 218 -8.69 12.24 22.98
CA GLY A 218 -7.27 12.24 23.33
C GLY A 218 -6.36 12.10 22.11
N PHE A 219 -6.67 11.17 21.20
CA PHE A 219 -5.90 11.02 19.94
C PHE A 219 -6.09 12.22 19.01
N VAL A 220 -7.28 12.77 18.90
CA VAL A 220 -7.53 13.99 18.13
C VAL A 220 -6.75 15.17 18.72
N ALA A 221 -6.75 15.34 20.05
CA ALA A 221 -5.99 16.39 20.71
C ALA A 221 -4.48 16.23 20.48
N LEU A 222 -3.97 14.99 20.51
CA LEU A 222 -2.57 14.69 20.16
C LEU A 222 -2.26 15.11 18.72
N GLY A 223 -3.11 14.74 17.76
CA GLY A 223 -2.95 15.14 16.35
C GLY A 223 -2.96 16.66 16.17
N VAL A 224 -3.90 17.35 16.81
CA VAL A 224 -3.95 18.83 16.78
C VAL A 224 -2.70 19.44 17.41
N ALA A 225 -2.25 18.92 18.56
CA ALA A 225 -1.02 19.40 19.21
C ALA A 225 0.21 19.21 18.32
N MET A 226 0.33 18.09 17.62
CA MET A 226 1.40 17.86 16.65
C MET A 226 1.37 18.88 15.51
N VAL A 227 0.21 19.13 14.91
CA VAL A 227 0.06 20.10 13.80
C VAL A 227 0.38 21.53 14.26
N VAL A 228 -0.17 21.94 15.43
CA VAL A 228 0.07 23.28 16.00
C VAL A 228 1.54 23.44 16.37
N GLY A 229 2.12 22.47 17.07
CA GLY A 229 3.56 22.51 17.45
C GLY A 229 4.47 22.60 16.22
N PHE A 230 4.18 21.81 15.19
CA PHE A 230 4.92 21.87 13.93
C PHE A 230 4.76 23.21 13.23
N GLY A 231 3.53 23.77 13.22
CA GLY A 231 3.24 25.08 12.64
C GLY A 231 3.92 26.23 13.35
N VAL A 232 3.92 26.21 14.68
CA VAL A 232 4.62 27.22 15.49
C VAL A 232 6.12 27.19 15.24
N TYR A 233 6.69 25.99 15.09
CA TYR A 233 8.12 25.84 14.83
C TYR A 233 8.52 26.25 13.40
N THR A 234 7.79 25.77 12.39
CA THR A 234 8.13 25.99 10.97
C THR A 234 7.67 27.33 10.43
N GLN A 235 6.55 27.87 10.95
CA GLN A 235 5.87 29.05 10.44
C GLN A 235 5.60 29.01 8.93
N SER A 236 5.37 27.80 8.40
CA SER A 236 5.17 27.52 6.97
C SER A 236 3.97 26.61 6.77
N PHE A 237 3.14 26.94 5.77
CA PHE A 237 2.06 26.05 5.34
C PHE A 237 2.59 24.81 4.61
N GLY A 238 3.80 24.90 4.06
CA GLY A 238 4.41 23.88 3.21
C GLY A 238 4.41 24.31 1.74
N ARG A 239 5.24 23.65 0.95
CA ARG A 239 5.35 23.94 -0.49
C ARG A 239 4.09 23.46 -1.23
N PRO A 240 3.35 24.34 -1.93
CA PRO A 240 2.08 23.94 -2.57
C PRO A 240 2.22 22.77 -3.54
N LEU A 241 3.31 22.73 -4.33
CA LEU A 241 3.59 21.61 -5.23
C LEU A 241 3.74 20.29 -4.47
N LEU A 242 4.46 20.27 -3.35
CA LEU A 242 4.63 19.07 -2.52
C LEU A 242 3.29 18.59 -1.97
N LEU A 243 2.47 19.51 -1.45
CA LEU A 243 1.15 19.19 -0.93
C LEU A 243 0.23 18.60 -2.03
N PHE A 244 0.30 19.14 -3.24
CA PHE A 244 -0.43 18.60 -4.39
C PHE A 244 0.06 17.18 -4.76
N LEU A 245 1.38 16.93 -4.76
CA LEU A 245 1.95 15.60 -4.98
C LEU A 245 1.54 14.62 -3.88
N ILE A 246 1.47 15.06 -2.61
CA ILE A 246 0.97 14.26 -1.49
C ILE A 246 -0.50 13.85 -1.72
N ILE A 247 -1.35 14.76 -2.19
CA ILE A 247 -2.74 14.44 -2.51
C ILE A 247 -2.83 13.37 -3.62
N ILE A 248 -1.99 13.47 -4.65
CA ILE A 248 -1.92 12.47 -5.71
C ILE A 248 -1.38 11.13 -5.19
N MET A 249 -0.49 11.15 -4.21
CA MET A 249 0.09 9.92 -3.67
C MET A 249 -0.93 9.00 -3.00
N ILE A 250 -2.01 9.55 -2.44
CA ILE A 250 -3.09 8.77 -1.80
C ILE A 250 -3.76 7.80 -2.81
N PRO A 251 -4.34 8.26 -3.91
CA PRO A 251 -4.90 7.36 -4.93
C PRO A 251 -3.83 6.54 -5.66
N LEU A 252 -2.60 7.06 -5.79
CA LEU A 252 -1.49 6.30 -6.38
C LEU A 252 -1.18 5.04 -5.57
N ALA A 253 -0.98 5.18 -4.27
CA ALA A 253 -0.72 4.06 -3.37
C ALA A 253 -1.89 3.06 -3.37
N THR A 254 -3.12 3.55 -3.41
CA THR A 254 -4.32 2.71 -3.50
C THR A 254 -4.37 1.96 -4.83
N THR A 255 -4.01 2.60 -5.95
CA THR A 255 -3.98 1.95 -7.27
C THR A 255 -2.89 0.88 -7.36
N GLU A 256 -1.68 1.14 -6.89
CA GLU A 256 -0.56 0.19 -6.98
C GLU A 256 -0.67 -0.88 -5.89
N ILE A 257 -0.53 -0.48 -4.62
CA ILE A 257 -0.42 -1.40 -3.49
C ILE A 257 -1.79 -1.94 -3.06
N GLY A 258 -2.82 -1.08 -3.06
CA GLY A 258 -4.18 -1.47 -2.70
C GLY A 258 -4.70 -2.56 -3.64
N THR A 259 -4.52 -2.39 -4.95
CA THR A 259 -4.92 -3.40 -5.93
C THR A 259 -4.10 -4.69 -5.78
N ASP A 260 -2.78 -4.61 -5.58
CA ASP A 260 -1.94 -5.80 -5.38
C ASP A 260 -2.36 -6.60 -4.15
N GLY A 261 -2.81 -5.93 -3.09
CA GLY A 261 -3.33 -6.57 -1.89
C GLY A 261 -4.66 -7.31 -2.11
N TRP A 262 -5.51 -6.82 -3.02
CA TRP A 262 -6.84 -7.35 -3.24
C TRP A 262 -7.01 -8.19 -4.51
N ILE A 263 -6.11 -8.07 -5.49
CA ILE A 263 -6.29 -8.68 -6.82
C ILE A 263 -6.50 -10.19 -6.77
N THR A 264 -5.80 -10.89 -5.90
CA THR A 264 -5.94 -12.34 -5.73
C THR A 264 -7.35 -12.69 -5.23
N ALA A 265 -7.85 -11.97 -4.22
CA ALA A 265 -9.19 -12.20 -3.68
C ALA A 265 -10.29 -11.79 -4.68
N ILE A 266 -10.10 -10.67 -5.39
CA ILE A 266 -11.04 -10.21 -6.42
C ILE A 266 -11.17 -11.22 -7.56
N MET A 267 -10.05 -11.82 -7.96
CA MET A 267 -10.00 -12.73 -9.11
C MET A 267 -10.22 -14.20 -8.73
N GLU A 268 -10.40 -14.52 -7.44
CA GLU A 268 -10.52 -15.90 -6.95
C GLU A 268 -11.66 -16.67 -7.62
N GLY A 269 -12.85 -16.07 -7.74
CA GLY A 269 -14.02 -16.71 -8.36
C GLY A 269 -13.76 -17.07 -9.83
N ILE A 270 -13.25 -16.11 -10.61
CA ILE A 270 -12.94 -16.32 -12.03
C ILE A 270 -11.78 -17.29 -12.21
N ALA A 271 -10.76 -17.22 -11.35
CA ALA A 271 -9.62 -18.12 -11.41
C ALA A 271 -10.04 -19.59 -11.16
N LYS A 272 -10.93 -19.83 -10.20
CA LYS A 272 -11.52 -21.16 -9.96
C LYS A 272 -12.29 -21.67 -11.18
N GLU A 273 -13.14 -20.82 -11.78
CA GLU A 273 -13.90 -21.16 -12.98
C GLU A 273 -12.98 -21.52 -14.16
N GLN A 274 -11.88 -20.77 -14.32
CA GLN A 274 -10.88 -20.94 -15.39
C GLN A 274 -9.78 -21.95 -15.04
N LYS A 275 -9.84 -22.60 -13.87
CA LYS A 275 -8.92 -23.65 -13.40
C LYS A 275 -7.45 -23.21 -13.29
N PHE A 276 -7.19 -21.95 -12.85
CA PHE A 276 -5.86 -21.50 -12.51
C PHE A 276 -5.83 -20.87 -11.11
N HIS A 277 -4.64 -20.73 -10.53
CA HIS A 277 -4.49 -20.12 -9.19
C HIS A 277 -4.46 -18.60 -9.31
N ALA A 278 -5.37 -17.89 -8.61
CA ALA A 278 -5.52 -16.43 -8.71
C ALA A 278 -4.22 -15.65 -8.41
N GLY A 279 -3.35 -16.19 -7.55
CA GLY A 279 -2.05 -15.60 -7.24
C GLY A 279 -1.12 -15.44 -8.44
N TRP A 280 -1.32 -16.18 -9.53
CA TRP A 280 -0.54 -16.02 -10.76
C TRP A 280 -0.70 -14.65 -11.40
N ILE A 281 -1.85 -13.99 -11.21
CA ILE A 281 -2.07 -12.63 -11.73
C ILE A 281 -1.12 -11.64 -11.04
N LEU A 282 -0.98 -11.76 -9.70
CA LEU A 282 -0.06 -10.93 -8.94
C LEU A 282 1.41 -11.21 -9.33
N VAL A 283 1.81 -12.49 -9.40
CA VAL A 283 3.18 -12.87 -9.80
C VAL A 283 3.50 -12.37 -11.21
N TYR A 284 2.57 -12.54 -12.15
CA TYR A 284 2.71 -12.11 -13.54
C TYR A 284 2.87 -10.59 -13.67
N THR A 285 1.98 -9.81 -13.03
CA THR A 285 2.08 -8.35 -13.06
C THR A 285 3.34 -7.84 -12.34
N SER A 286 3.76 -8.52 -11.25
CA SER A 286 5.00 -8.21 -10.55
C SER A 286 6.24 -8.52 -11.39
N ALA A 287 6.22 -9.58 -12.19
CA ALA A 287 7.32 -9.89 -13.12
C ALA A 287 7.45 -8.81 -14.20
N ILE A 288 6.32 -8.31 -14.74
CA ILE A 288 6.33 -7.17 -15.66
C ILE A 288 6.97 -5.94 -14.99
N MET A 289 6.53 -5.62 -13.75
CA MET A 289 7.09 -4.49 -13.00
C MET A 289 8.60 -4.64 -12.79
N LEU A 290 9.07 -5.83 -12.38
CA LEU A 290 10.46 -6.12 -12.17
C LEU A 290 11.29 -5.80 -13.42
N VAL A 291 10.90 -6.36 -14.56
CA VAL A 291 11.64 -6.20 -15.83
C VAL A 291 11.59 -4.74 -16.29
N MET A 292 10.41 -4.14 -16.33
CA MET A 292 10.22 -2.80 -16.91
C MET A 292 10.91 -1.69 -16.11
N ARG A 293 11.04 -1.83 -14.78
CA ARG A 293 11.73 -0.84 -13.94
C ARG A 293 13.21 -0.68 -14.29
N PHE A 294 13.87 -1.71 -14.81
CA PHE A 294 15.23 -1.58 -15.33
C PHE A 294 15.31 -0.75 -16.63
N PHE A 295 14.22 -0.67 -17.39
CA PHE A 295 14.13 0.12 -18.62
C PHE A 295 13.56 1.53 -18.41
N ALA A 296 13.39 1.97 -17.15
CA ALA A 296 12.84 3.29 -16.85
C ALA A 296 13.66 4.45 -17.45
N GLY A 297 15.00 4.36 -17.48
CA GLY A 297 15.88 5.40 -17.98
C GLY A 297 15.52 5.87 -19.40
N PRO A 298 15.60 5.02 -20.42
CA PRO A 298 15.24 5.39 -21.80
C PRO A 298 13.82 5.94 -21.95
N ILE A 299 12.88 5.47 -21.10
CA ILE A 299 11.48 5.90 -21.14
C ILE A 299 11.34 7.32 -20.56
N VAL A 300 11.93 7.57 -19.38
CA VAL A 300 11.90 8.89 -18.72
C VAL A 300 12.57 9.97 -19.56
N HIS A 301 13.67 9.65 -20.25
CA HIS A 301 14.32 10.61 -21.15
C HIS A 301 13.45 11.05 -22.33
N LYS A 302 12.54 10.19 -22.79
CA LYS A 302 11.63 10.52 -23.90
C LYS A 302 10.32 11.19 -23.44
N LEU A 303 9.77 10.76 -22.29
CA LEU A 303 8.42 11.13 -21.88
C LEU A 303 8.38 12.20 -20.76
N SER A 304 9.49 12.53 -20.15
CA SER A 304 9.59 13.19 -18.83
C SER A 304 8.96 12.36 -17.69
N PRO A 305 9.30 12.62 -16.41
CA PRO A 305 8.68 11.90 -15.29
C PRO A 305 7.16 12.04 -15.22
N LEU A 306 6.63 13.25 -15.43
CA LEU A 306 5.18 13.50 -15.40
C LEU A 306 4.47 12.89 -16.60
N GLY A 307 5.09 12.89 -17.78
CA GLY A 307 4.56 12.22 -18.97
C GLY A 307 4.48 10.72 -18.78
N LEU A 308 5.51 10.12 -18.17
CA LEU A 308 5.50 8.70 -17.80
C LEU A 308 4.37 8.37 -16.83
N LEU A 309 4.19 9.17 -15.77
CA LEU A 309 3.09 9.00 -14.81
C LEU A 309 1.70 9.11 -15.48
N ALA A 310 1.52 10.06 -16.41
CA ALA A 310 0.26 10.23 -17.12
C ALA A 310 -0.05 9.01 -18.02
N ILE A 311 0.91 8.52 -18.78
CA ILE A 311 0.75 7.32 -19.61
C ILE A 311 0.50 6.09 -18.72
N SER A 312 1.23 5.96 -17.61
CA SER A 312 1.01 4.89 -16.64
C SER A 312 -0.41 4.91 -16.07
N ALA A 313 -0.95 6.09 -15.74
CA ALA A 313 -2.32 6.23 -15.27
C ALA A 313 -3.35 5.82 -16.36
N LEU A 314 -3.13 6.23 -17.60
CA LEU A 314 -3.99 5.83 -18.73
C LEU A 314 -3.99 4.31 -18.93
N LEU A 315 -2.81 3.68 -18.92
CA LEU A 315 -2.69 2.22 -19.06
C LEU A 315 -3.33 1.48 -17.87
N ALA A 316 -3.23 2.04 -16.66
CA ALA A 316 -3.89 1.45 -15.48
C ALA A 316 -5.42 1.55 -15.59
N ILE A 317 -5.98 2.67 -16.05
CA ILE A 317 -7.42 2.83 -16.31
C ILE A 317 -7.89 1.76 -17.30
N LEU A 318 -7.21 1.66 -18.45
CA LEU A 318 -7.56 0.68 -19.48
C LEU A 318 -7.40 -0.75 -18.99
N GLY A 319 -6.33 -1.04 -18.24
CA GLY A 319 -6.05 -2.36 -17.66
C GLY A 319 -7.09 -2.78 -16.64
N LEU A 320 -7.43 -1.93 -15.66
CA LEU A 320 -8.47 -2.19 -14.67
C LEU A 320 -9.86 -2.33 -15.31
N GLY A 321 -10.17 -1.43 -16.24
CA GLY A 321 -11.42 -1.50 -17.01
C GLY A 321 -11.53 -2.82 -17.77
N TYR A 322 -10.47 -3.25 -18.45
CA TYR A 322 -10.49 -4.52 -19.18
C TYR A 322 -10.51 -5.74 -18.24
N LEU A 323 -9.73 -5.71 -17.14
CA LEU A 323 -9.77 -6.77 -16.11
C LEU A 323 -11.16 -6.97 -15.51
N SER A 324 -11.99 -5.92 -15.44
CA SER A 324 -13.32 -5.98 -14.80
C SER A 324 -14.32 -6.92 -15.51
N PHE A 325 -14.06 -7.30 -16.75
CA PHE A 325 -14.91 -8.21 -17.53
C PHE A 325 -14.13 -9.28 -18.31
N ALA A 326 -12.78 -9.26 -18.24
CA ALA A 326 -11.95 -10.21 -18.98
C ALA A 326 -12.17 -11.65 -18.50
N GLN A 327 -12.15 -12.62 -19.43
CA GLN A 327 -12.27 -14.04 -19.18
C GLN A 327 -11.22 -14.82 -19.97
N GLY A 328 -10.88 -16.03 -19.50
CA GLY A 328 -9.90 -16.88 -20.15
C GLY A 328 -8.55 -16.19 -20.35
N ALA A 329 -7.97 -16.35 -21.55
CA ALA A 329 -6.67 -15.75 -21.89
C ALA A 329 -6.69 -14.21 -21.89
N ALA A 330 -7.87 -13.57 -22.06
CA ALA A 330 -8.00 -12.13 -22.03
C ALA A 330 -7.64 -11.52 -20.67
N ILE A 331 -7.76 -12.29 -19.58
CA ILE A 331 -7.31 -11.88 -18.23
C ILE A 331 -5.82 -11.51 -18.24
N PHE A 332 -4.98 -12.32 -18.88
CA PHE A 332 -3.54 -12.05 -18.94
C PHE A 332 -3.21 -10.86 -19.85
N ILE A 333 -3.98 -10.64 -20.92
CA ILE A 333 -3.83 -9.45 -21.76
C ILE A 333 -4.18 -8.19 -20.95
N ALA A 334 -5.29 -8.20 -20.24
CA ALA A 334 -5.72 -7.11 -19.38
C ALA A 334 -4.74 -6.89 -18.21
N ALA A 335 -4.24 -7.98 -17.60
CA ALA A 335 -3.23 -7.94 -16.55
C ALA A 335 -1.88 -7.39 -17.08
N THR A 336 -1.51 -7.67 -18.32
CA THR A 336 -0.34 -7.07 -18.99
C THR A 336 -0.49 -5.55 -19.07
N LEU A 337 -1.63 -5.09 -19.57
CA LEU A 337 -1.91 -3.66 -19.70
C LEU A 337 -1.89 -2.94 -18.36
N TYR A 338 -2.52 -3.54 -17.35
CA TYR A 338 -2.48 -3.03 -15.98
C TYR A 338 -1.07 -3.09 -15.37
N GLY A 339 -0.34 -4.17 -15.58
CA GLY A 339 1.03 -4.36 -15.12
C GLY A 339 1.98 -3.29 -15.66
N PHE A 340 1.89 -2.96 -16.96
CA PHE A 340 2.62 -1.83 -17.54
C PHE A 340 2.21 -0.51 -16.91
N GLY A 341 0.91 -0.28 -16.71
CA GLY A 341 0.39 0.94 -16.09
C GLY A 341 0.94 1.17 -14.69
N LYS A 342 0.82 0.21 -13.79
CA LYS A 342 1.23 0.39 -12.38
C LYS A 342 2.74 0.42 -12.16
N THR A 343 3.54 -0.05 -13.12
CA THR A 343 4.99 -0.28 -12.98
C THR A 343 5.75 0.94 -12.46
N PHE A 344 5.43 2.11 -12.96
CA PHE A 344 6.24 3.32 -12.75
C PHE A 344 5.65 4.31 -11.74
N PHE A 345 4.51 4.03 -11.12
CA PHE A 345 3.83 4.97 -10.24
C PHE A 345 4.67 5.41 -9.06
N TRP A 346 4.97 4.49 -8.17
CA TRP A 346 5.66 4.79 -6.91
C TRP A 346 7.04 5.41 -7.14
N PRO A 347 7.98 4.74 -7.82
CA PRO A 347 9.34 5.24 -7.93
C PRO A 347 9.45 6.51 -8.76
N THR A 348 8.59 6.70 -9.77
CA THR A 348 8.61 7.94 -10.56
C THR A 348 8.04 9.12 -9.78
N MET A 349 7.01 8.90 -8.93
CA MET A 349 6.53 9.94 -8.02
C MET A 349 7.62 10.37 -7.04
N LEU A 350 8.37 9.42 -6.46
CA LEU A 350 9.54 9.74 -5.62
C LEU A 350 10.60 10.51 -6.41
N GLY A 351 10.82 10.14 -7.67
CA GLY A 351 11.68 10.88 -8.59
C GLY A 351 11.25 12.34 -8.72
N VAL A 352 9.97 12.58 -9.02
CA VAL A 352 9.40 13.93 -9.14
C VAL A 352 9.59 14.74 -7.84
N VAL A 353 9.30 14.15 -6.68
CA VAL A 353 9.50 14.84 -5.39
C VAL A 353 10.96 15.16 -5.14
N SER A 354 11.87 14.21 -5.38
CA SER A 354 13.30 14.43 -5.16
C SER A 354 13.91 15.44 -6.12
N GLU A 355 13.37 15.57 -7.33
CA GLU A 355 13.79 16.53 -8.35
C GLU A 355 13.18 17.93 -8.13
N GLN A 356 11.93 18.00 -7.66
CA GLN A 356 11.21 19.25 -7.51
C GLN A 356 11.26 19.83 -6.10
N CYS A 357 11.45 19.02 -5.06
CA CYS A 357 11.46 19.45 -3.65
C CYS A 357 12.76 19.05 -2.92
N PRO A 358 13.96 19.28 -3.51
CA PRO A 358 15.21 18.78 -2.94
C PRO A 358 15.60 19.46 -1.61
N ARG A 359 15.08 20.67 -1.29
CA ARG A 359 15.31 21.35 -0.01
C ARG A 359 14.79 20.56 1.18
N GLY A 360 13.70 19.83 1.01
CA GLY A 360 13.14 18.96 2.03
C GLY A 360 13.93 17.67 2.28
N GLY A 361 14.93 17.37 1.45
CA GLY A 361 15.87 16.26 1.63
C GLY A 361 15.17 14.91 1.84
N ALA A 362 15.65 14.15 2.82
CA ALA A 362 15.07 12.85 3.17
C ALA A 362 13.61 12.96 3.64
N LEU A 363 13.23 14.06 4.31
CA LEU A 363 11.89 14.22 4.83
C LEU A 363 10.83 14.24 3.72
N THR A 364 10.96 15.13 2.73
CA THR A 364 9.94 15.23 1.66
C THR A 364 9.89 13.99 0.81
N LEU A 365 11.04 13.40 0.48
CA LEU A 365 11.15 12.19 -0.31
C LEU A 365 10.48 10.98 0.37
N ASN A 366 10.71 10.82 1.67
CA ASN A 366 10.20 9.68 2.41
C ASN A 366 8.81 9.93 3.03
N ALA A 367 8.49 11.18 3.40
CA ALA A 367 7.16 11.49 3.93
C ALA A 367 6.06 11.20 2.90
N ILE A 368 6.31 11.45 1.60
CA ILE A 368 5.33 11.08 0.57
C ILE A 368 5.12 9.57 0.50
N SER A 369 6.20 8.77 0.64
CA SER A 369 6.11 7.31 0.76
C SER A 369 5.31 6.88 1.99
N GLY A 370 5.66 7.45 3.15
CA GLY A 370 4.98 7.17 4.42
C GLY A 370 3.49 7.54 4.37
N ILE A 371 3.14 8.68 3.80
CA ILE A 371 1.73 9.10 3.62
C ILE A 371 1.02 8.15 2.66
N GLY A 372 1.65 7.74 1.56
CA GLY A 372 1.08 6.76 0.64
C GLY A 372 0.77 5.44 1.34
N MET A 373 1.69 4.91 2.15
CA MET A 373 1.49 3.68 2.91
C MET A 373 0.42 3.83 4.00
N LEU A 374 0.41 4.95 4.74
CA LEU A 374 -0.67 5.25 5.69
C LEU A 374 -2.02 5.32 4.98
N ALA A 375 -2.09 6.03 3.87
CA ALA A 375 -3.33 6.24 3.14
C ALA A 375 -3.88 4.93 2.56
N VAL A 376 -3.03 4.05 1.99
CA VAL A 376 -3.51 2.75 1.49
C VAL A 376 -3.99 1.86 2.62
N GLY A 377 -3.31 1.86 3.76
CA GLY A 377 -3.71 1.10 4.94
C GLY A 377 -5.01 1.62 5.56
N THR A 378 -5.11 2.95 5.76
CA THR A 378 -6.26 3.58 6.42
C THR A 378 -7.46 3.79 5.50
N LEU A 379 -7.26 4.20 4.26
CA LEU A 379 -8.34 4.56 3.35
C LEU A 379 -8.48 3.58 2.19
N GLY A 380 -7.36 3.18 1.57
CA GLY A 380 -7.35 2.42 0.33
C GLY A 380 -7.94 1.02 0.50
N PHE A 381 -7.38 0.18 1.37
CA PHE A 381 -7.88 -1.18 1.59
C PHE A 381 -9.33 -1.23 2.06
N PRO A 382 -9.75 -0.47 3.09
CA PRO A 382 -11.14 -0.47 3.49
C PRO A 382 -12.09 0.00 2.39
N TYR A 383 -11.69 1.00 1.61
CA TYR A 383 -12.53 1.52 0.53
C TYR A 383 -12.69 0.50 -0.61
N ILE A 384 -11.62 -0.19 -1.02
CA ILE A 384 -11.70 -1.29 -2.01
C ILE A 384 -12.66 -2.38 -1.52
N GLY A 385 -12.64 -2.74 -0.23
CA GLY A 385 -13.59 -3.66 0.37
C GLY A 385 -15.06 -3.19 0.22
N THR A 386 -15.31 -1.87 0.37
CA THR A 386 -16.67 -1.34 0.15
C THR A 386 -17.10 -1.40 -1.32
N LEU A 387 -16.18 -1.20 -2.27
CA LEU A 387 -16.48 -1.33 -3.70
C LEU A 387 -16.87 -2.78 -4.05
N GLN A 388 -16.17 -3.78 -3.49
CA GLN A 388 -16.55 -5.19 -3.65
C GLN A 388 -17.94 -5.47 -3.08
N THR A 389 -18.21 -5.03 -1.86
CA THR A 389 -19.52 -5.20 -1.22
C THR A 389 -20.64 -4.57 -2.05
N LYS A 390 -20.40 -3.38 -2.62
CA LYS A 390 -21.35 -2.73 -3.53
C LYS A 390 -21.57 -3.54 -4.81
N ALA A 391 -20.49 -4.03 -5.41
CA ALA A 391 -20.58 -4.89 -6.60
C ALA A 391 -21.38 -6.18 -6.32
N GLN A 392 -21.14 -6.82 -5.18
CA GLN A 392 -21.89 -7.98 -4.73
C GLN A 392 -23.38 -7.70 -4.55
N GLN A 393 -23.74 -6.60 -3.88
CA GLN A 393 -25.14 -6.22 -3.70
C GLN A 393 -25.84 -5.94 -5.02
N ASN A 394 -25.20 -5.24 -5.96
CA ASN A 394 -25.73 -4.99 -7.28
C ASN A 394 -25.96 -6.29 -8.06
N ALA A 395 -24.99 -7.22 -8.04
CA ALA A 395 -25.12 -8.50 -8.73
C ALA A 395 -26.24 -9.39 -8.16
N ILE A 396 -26.47 -9.37 -6.84
CA ILE A 396 -27.58 -10.05 -6.19
C ILE A 396 -28.92 -9.46 -6.63
N VAL A 397 -29.01 -8.15 -6.75
CA VAL A 397 -30.22 -7.47 -7.25
C VAL A 397 -30.47 -7.77 -8.73
N GLU A 398 -29.43 -7.93 -9.54
CA GLU A 398 -29.55 -8.31 -10.96
C GLU A 398 -29.90 -9.80 -11.17
N ASN A 399 -29.61 -10.67 -10.21
CA ASN A 399 -29.84 -12.12 -10.31
C ASN A 399 -31.27 -12.49 -9.91
N THR A 400 -32.19 -12.54 -10.88
CA THR A 400 -33.59 -12.85 -10.67
C THR A 400 -33.81 -14.31 -10.21
N GLU A 401 -32.97 -15.25 -10.65
CA GLU A 401 -33.02 -16.64 -10.20
C GLU A 401 -32.72 -16.73 -8.69
N LEU A 402 -31.66 -16.07 -8.24
CA LEU A 402 -31.28 -16.05 -6.83
C LEU A 402 -32.38 -15.41 -5.96
N GLN A 403 -33.06 -14.37 -6.45
CA GLN A 403 -34.19 -13.75 -5.76
C GLN A 403 -35.38 -14.74 -5.59
N SER A 404 -35.62 -15.58 -6.59
CA SER A 404 -36.65 -16.61 -6.48
C SER A 404 -36.24 -17.75 -5.55
N GLN A 405 -34.96 -18.11 -5.52
CA GLN A 405 -34.41 -19.16 -4.64
C GLN A 405 -34.40 -18.75 -3.16
N ILE A 406 -34.13 -17.46 -2.85
CA ILE A 406 -34.07 -16.93 -1.47
C ILE A 406 -35.12 -15.83 -1.31
N PRO A 407 -36.37 -16.15 -1.01
CA PRO A 407 -37.39 -15.14 -0.75
C PRO A 407 -37.01 -14.22 0.42
N GLY A 408 -37.13 -12.91 0.20
CA GLY A 408 -36.74 -11.90 1.20
C GLY A 408 -35.27 -11.47 1.14
N LEU A 409 -34.46 -12.00 0.21
CA LEU A 409 -33.08 -11.53 -0.02
C LEU A 409 -33.06 -10.13 -0.63
N VAL A 410 -33.99 -9.84 -1.52
CA VAL A 410 -34.12 -8.52 -2.19
C VAL A 410 -35.54 -7.98 -1.97
N ALA A 411 -35.67 -6.73 -1.60
CA ALA A 411 -36.92 -5.99 -1.55
C ALA A 411 -36.71 -4.55 -2.01
N GLY A 412 -37.65 -4.05 -2.80
CA GLY A 412 -37.56 -2.69 -3.33
C GLY A 412 -36.30 -2.39 -4.15
N GLY A 413 -35.76 -3.42 -4.86
CA GLY A 413 -34.54 -3.27 -5.64
C GLY A 413 -33.25 -3.14 -4.83
N LYS A 414 -33.26 -3.59 -3.58
CA LYS A 414 -32.09 -3.56 -2.68
C LYS A 414 -31.97 -4.87 -1.90
N VAL A 415 -30.75 -5.29 -1.61
CA VAL A 415 -30.50 -6.40 -0.69
C VAL A 415 -30.96 -5.99 0.71
N VAL A 416 -31.83 -6.78 1.32
CA VAL A 416 -32.45 -6.46 2.62
C VAL A 416 -31.62 -6.93 3.82
N PRO A 417 -31.07 -8.18 3.81
CA PRO A 417 -30.26 -8.64 4.93
C PRO A 417 -28.88 -7.96 4.92
N VAL A 418 -28.85 -6.69 5.33
CA VAL A 418 -27.61 -5.90 5.43
C VAL A 418 -27.40 -5.40 6.85
N THR A 419 -26.13 -5.31 7.24
CA THR A 419 -25.69 -4.66 8.47
C THR A 419 -24.88 -3.42 8.11
N GLU A 420 -25.16 -2.30 8.79
CA GLU A 420 -24.34 -1.09 8.66
C GLU A 420 -23.05 -1.28 9.43
N LYS A 421 -21.93 -1.14 8.74
CA LYS A 421 -20.59 -1.05 9.32
C LYS A 421 -20.01 0.34 9.06
N ARG A 422 -18.98 0.71 9.79
CA ARG A 422 -18.29 2.00 9.63
C ARG A 422 -16.80 1.80 9.52
N ILE A 423 -16.19 2.42 8.53
CA ILE A 423 -14.73 2.53 8.45
C ILE A 423 -14.32 3.61 9.45
N TYR A 424 -13.45 3.27 10.39
CA TYR A 424 -12.99 4.17 11.47
C TYR A 424 -14.14 4.83 12.26
N GLU A 425 -15.26 4.13 12.35
CA GLU A 425 -16.50 4.64 12.98
C GLU A 425 -17.07 5.94 12.36
N VAL A 426 -16.51 6.40 11.25
CA VAL A 426 -16.87 7.67 10.59
C VAL A 426 -17.64 7.43 9.28
N ILE A 427 -17.17 6.55 8.40
CA ILE A 427 -17.73 6.37 7.06
C ILE A 427 -18.67 5.16 7.07
N PRO A 428 -20.00 5.33 7.02
CA PRO A 428 -20.94 4.22 7.01
C PRO A 428 -20.92 3.49 5.67
N TYR A 429 -20.99 2.16 5.71
CA TYR A 429 -21.23 1.31 4.54
C TYR A 429 -22.07 0.09 4.95
N LYS A 430 -22.75 -0.50 3.97
CA LYS A 430 -23.63 -1.64 4.21
C LYS A 430 -22.97 -2.92 3.71
N VAL A 431 -22.88 -3.91 4.57
CA VAL A 431 -22.42 -5.27 4.22
C VAL A 431 -23.58 -6.23 4.24
N ILE A 432 -23.50 -7.30 3.42
CA ILE A 432 -24.46 -8.37 3.46
C ILE A 432 -24.34 -9.09 4.81
N ASP A 433 -25.44 -9.29 5.48
CA ASP A 433 -25.51 -9.96 6.78
C ASP A 433 -25.63 -11.48 6.55
N ASP A 434 -24.49 -12.15 6.57
CA ASP A 434 -24.44 -13.59 6.31
C ASP A 434 -25.25 -14.42 7.33
N ALA A 435 -25.40 -13.93 8.57
CA ALA A 435 -26.24 -14.59 9.57
C ALA A 435 -27.73 -14.53 9.19
N LYS A 436 -28.20 -13.36 8.76
CA LYS A 436 -29.59 -13.21 8.27
C LYS A 436 -29.82 -13.94 6.95
N VAL A 437 -28.83 -13.98 6.05
CA VAL A 437 -28.90 -14.79 4.83
C VAL A 437 -29.05 -16.25 5.18
N LYS A 438 -28.24 -16.74 6.14
CA LYS A 438 -28.34 -18.12 6.64
C LYS A 438 -29.70 -18.43 7.26
N GLU A 439 -30.29 -17.46 7.98
CA GLU A 439 -31.65 -17.58 8.51
C GLU A 439 -32.69 -17.70 7.37
N LEU A 440 -32.56 -16.93 6.29
CA LEU A 440 -33.43 -17.02 5.13
C LEU A 440 -33.30 -18.39 4.44
N THR A 441 -32.05 -18.82 4.23
CA THR A 441 -31.80 -20.12 3.57
C THR A 441 -32.22 -21.34 4.43
N SER A 442 -32.16 -21.22 5.76
CA SER A 442 -32.60 -22.31 6.67
C SER A 442 -34.09 -22.61 6.61
N LYS A 443 -34.89 -21.70 6.03
CA LYS A 443 -36.34 -21.90 5.81
C LYS A 443 -36.66 -22.71 4.53
N LEU A 444 -35.65 -23.00 3.73
CA LEU A 444 -35.75 -23.78 2.49
C LEU A 444 -35.56 -25.30 2.78
N SER A 445 -35.90 -26.14 1.82
CA SER A 445 -35.47 -27.54 1.89
C SER A 445 -33.95 -27.64 1.85
N VAL A 446 -33.36 -28.71 2.34
CA VAL A 446 -31.89 -28.89 2.37
C VAL A 446 -31.30 -28.78 0.96
N ALA A 447 -31.91 -29.39 -0.04
CA ALA A 447 -31.44 -29.33 -1.42
C ALA A 447 -31.55 -27.92 -2.02
N ASP A 448 -32.65 -27.20 -1.76
CA ASP A 448 -32.84 -25.83 -2.22
C ASP A 448 -31.88 -24.84 -1.51
N ALA A 449 -31.63 -25.05 -0.21
CA ALA A 449 -30.69 -24.25 0.57
C ALA A 449 -29.25 -24.39 0.06
N GLU A 450 -28.82 -25.63 -0.28
CA GLU A 450 -27.51 -25.88 -0.89
C GLU A 450 -27.41 -25.23 -2.26
N ALA A 451 -28.40 -25.39 -3.13
CA ALA A 451 -28.42 -24.76 -4.46
C ALA A 451 -28.40 -23.22 -4.37
N ALA A 452 -29.22 -22.64 -3.51
CA ALA A 452 -29.32 -21.22 -3.30
C ALA A 452 -28.01 -20.62 -2.71
N THR A 453 -27.40 -21.33 -1.75
CA THR A 453 -26.11 -20.90 -1.16
C THR A 453 -24.99 -20.95 -2.17
N LYS A 454 -24.96 -21.99 -3.02
CA LYS A 454 -24.01 -22.11 -4.12
C LYS A 454 -24.16 -20.97 -5.12
N ASN A 455 -25.39 -20.72 -5.60
CA ASN A 455 -25.69 -19.63 -6.54
C ASN A 455 -25.33 -18.26 -5.95
N LEU A 456 -25.61 -18.02 -4.66
CA LEU A 456 -25.23 -16.80 -3.95
C LEU A 456 -23.71 -16.62 -3.92
N THR A 457 -22.97 -17.67 -3.60
CA THR A 457 -21.50 -17.64 -3.55
C THR A 457 -20.91 -17.36 -4.93
N GLU A 458 -21.39 -18.07 -5.96
CA GLU A 458 -20.95 -17.83 -7.34
C GLU A 458 -21.28 -16.42 -7.82
N THR A 459 -22.45 -15.90 -7.46
CA THR A 459 -22.86 -14.52 -7.79
C THR A 459 -21.95 -13.50 -7.12
N LYS A 460 -21.63 -13.67 -5.82
CA LYS A 460 -20.68 -12.83 -5.10
C LYS A 460 -19.29 -12.89 -5.73
N ASP A 461 -18.77 -14.09 -5.97
CA ASP A 461 -17.41 -14.29 -6.49
C ASP A 461 -17.22 -13.68 -7.89
N ARG A 462 -18.18 -13.89 -8.79
CA ARG A 462 -18.14 -13.28 -10.14
C ARG A 462 -18.27 -11.77 -10.11
N SER A 463 -19.04 -11.22 -9.16
CA SER A 463 -19.26 -9.79 -9.07
C SER A 463 -18.05 -9.02 -8.53
N ASN A 464 -17.18 -9.68 -7.75
CA ASN A 464 -15.96 -9.05 -7.21
C ASN A 464 -15.08 -8.49 -8.34
N GLN A 465 -15.01 -9.16 -9.48
CA GLN A 465 -14.26 -8.68 -10.64
C GLN A 465 -14.74 -7.30 -11.13
N ARG A 466 -16.04 -7.01 -11.07
CA ARG A 466 -16.61 -5.72 -11.48
C ARG A 466 -16.11 -4.55 -10.63
N ALA A 467 -15.70 -4.78 -9.38
CA ALA A 467 -15.13 -3.75 -8.53
C ALA A 467 -13.85 -3.12 -9.10
N LEU A 468 -13.14 -3.84 -9.99
CA LEU A 468 -11.95 -3.30 -10.69
C LEU A 468 -12.28 -2.11 -11.59
N LEU A 469 -13.48 -2.07 -12.17
CA LEU A 469 -13.94 -0.91 -12.93
C LEU A 469 -14.10 0.33 -12.04
N ASP A 470 -14.72 0.16 -10.88
CA ASP A 470 -14.88 1.25 -9.92
C ASP A 470 -13.52 1.73 -9.40
N MET A 471 -12.55 0.81 -9.21
CA MET A 471 -11.18 1.16 -8.82
C MET A 471 -10.44 2.02 -9.85
N ALA A 472 -10.84 1.99 -11.13
CA ALA A 472 -10.26 2.82 -12.16
C ALA A 472 -10.47 4.34 -11.92
N MET A 473 -11.35 4.72 -10.97
CA MET A 473 -11.51 6.11 -10.54
C MET A 473 -10.20 6.71 -9.98
N PHE A 474 -9.40 5.92 -9.28
CA PHE A 474 -8.14 6.38 -8.68
C PHE A 474 -7.13 6.82 -9.75
N PRO A 475 -6.72 5.96 -10.71
CA PRO A 475 -5.82 6.39 -11.75
C PRO A 475 -6.44 7.44 -12.69
N THR A 476 -7.78 7.53 -12.81
CA THR A 476 -8.45 8.62 -13.55
C THR A 476 -8.21 9.97 -12.86
N PHE A 477 -8.40 10.05 -11.56
CA PHE A 477 -8.06 11.26 -10.80
C PHE A 477 -6.57 11.62 -10.93
N MET A 478 -5.67 10.62 -10.82
CA MET A 478 -4.25 10.83 -11.01
C MET A 478 -3.90 11.36 -12.39
N LEU A 479 -4.51 10.81 -13.45
CA LEU A 479 -4.30 11.27 -14.83
C LEU A 479 -4.67 12.75 -14.99
N ILE A 480 -5.81 13.16 -14.45
CA ILE A 480 -6.24 14.57 -14.47
C ILE A 480 -5.20 15.45 -13.77
N CYS A 481 -4.74 15.04 -12.59
CA CYS A 481 -3.74 15.79 -11.84
C CYS A 481 -2.40 15.86 -12.60
N TYR A 482 -1.94 14.77 -13.22
CA TYR A 482 -0.72 14.78 -14.02
C TYR A 482 -0.82 15.68 -15.25
N ILE A 483 -1.97 15.71 -15.91
CA ILE A 483 -2.23 16.64 -17.02
C ILE A 483 -2.12 18.09 -16.53
N VAL A 484 -2.74 18.42 -15.39
CA VAL A 484 -2.62 19.76 -14.77
C VAL A 484 -1.16 20.11 -14.48
N LEU A 485 -0.37 19.18 -13.91
CA LEU A 485 1.04 19.40 -13.64
C LEU A 485 1.86 19.58 -14.92
N ILE A 486 1.56 18.82 -15.98
CA ILE A 486 2.25 18.95 -17.28
C ILE A 486 2.03 20.37 -17.84
N PHE A 487 0.79 20.86 -17.84
CA PHE A 487 0.49 22.22 -18.27
C PHE A 487 1.12 23.29 -17.39
N TYR A 488 1.12 23.08 -16.07
CA TYR A 488 1.81 23.97 -15.12
C TYR A 488 3.30 24.07 -15.44
N PHE A 489 3.99 22.95 -15.63
CA PHE A 489 5.42 22.98 -15.95
C PHE A 489 5.68 23.52 -17.37
N GLN A 490 4.82 23.25 -18.34
CA GLN A 490 4.93 23.83 -19.68
C GLN A 490 4.85 25.36 -19.63
N SER A 491 3.94 25.93 -18.82
CA SER A 491 3.84 27.39 -18.63
C SER A 491 5.07 28.00 -17.95
N LYS A 492 5.87 27.19 -17.25
CA LYS A 492 7.13 27.58 -16.60
C LYS A 492 8.39 27.29 -17.44
N GLY A 493 8.24 26.94 -18.72
CA GLY A 493 9.37 26.63 -19.60
C GLY A 493 9.83 25.18 -19.61
N GLY A 494 8.96 24.26 -19.20
CA GLY A 494 9.17 22.80 -19.19
C GLY A 494 9.60 22.23 -17.85
N TYR A 495 9.49 20.91 -17.73
CA TYR A 495 9.93 20.20 -16.53
C TYR A 495 11.45 20.18 -16.44
N LYS A 496 12.00 20.72 -15.36
CA LYS A 496 13.45 20.73 -15.06
C LYS A 496 13.66 20.41 -13.58
N PRO A 497 14.62 19.53 -13.21
CA PRO A 497 15.02 19.35 -11.82
C PRO A 497 15.54 20.63 -11.19
N VAL A 498 15.23 20.85 -9.91
CA VAL A 498 15.75 21.97 -9.13
C VAL A 498 17.14 21.62 -8.63
N ASP A 499 18.14 22.46 -8.95
CA ASP A 499 19.52 22.33 -8.49
C ASP A 499 19.74 23.19 -7.24
N LEU A 500 20.11 22.56 -6.11
CA LEU A 500 20.36 23.24 -4.84
C LEU A 500 21.70 24.01 -4.82
N VAL A 501 22.67 23.58 -5.61
CA VAL A 501 24.03 24.16 -5.58
C VAL A 501 24.05 25.53 -6.25
N HIS A 502 23.14 25.77 -7.19
CA HIS A 502 23.06 27.03 -7.94
C HIS A 502 21.82 27.88 -7.60
N ALA A 503 21.04 27.48 -6.60
CA ALA A 503 19.86 28.25 -6.18
C ALA A 503 20.31 29.48 -5.39
N PRO A 504 19.89 30.73 -5.74
CA PRO A 504 20.24 31.91 -4.99
C PRO A 504 19.70 31.83 -3.56
N THR A 505 20.55 32.16 -2.61
CA THR A 505 20.22 32.24 -1.19
C THR A 505 19.12 33.27 -0.95
N HIS A 506 18.03 32.86 -0.33
CA HIS A 506 16.97 33.62 0.37
C HIS A 506 16.23 34.80 -0.31
N ALA A 507 16.58 35.31 -1.49
CA ALA A 507 15.94 36.53 -2.05
C ALA A 507 14.93 36.24 -3.20
N ALA A 508 14.81 34.99 -3.71
CA ALA A 508 13.99 34.69 -4.87
C ALA A 508 12.96 33.57 -4.60
N ALA A 509 12.64 33.26 -3.34
CA ALA A 509 11.71 32.18 -2.99
C ALA A 509 10.23 32.57 -3.16
N ASP A 510 9.92 33.83 -3.38
CA ASP A 510 8.55 34.35 -3.52
C ASP A 510 8.06 34.46 -4.98
N GLU A 511 8.89 34.07 -5.97
CA GLU A 511 8.52 34.17 -7.40
C GLU A 511 8.25 32.82 -8.10
N TYR A 512 8.17 31.70 -7.36
CA TYR A 512 7.87 30.40 -7.99
C TYR A 512 6.68 29.69 -7.39
#